data_057f40fa360c7fe7b4de70b6457e1547
#
_entry.id   057f40fa360c7fe7b4de70b6457e1547
#
_cell.length_a   1.000
_cell.length_b   1.000
_cell.length_c   1.000
_cell.angle_alpha   90.00
_cell.angle_beta   90.00
_cell.angle_gamma   90.00
#
_symmetry.space_group_name_H-M   'P 1'
#
loop_
_entity.id
_entity.type
_entity.pdbx_description
1 polymer ?
#
loop_
_entity_poly.entity_id
_entity_poly.type
_entity_poly.pdbx_seq_one_letter_code
_entity_poly.pdbx_strand_id
1 'polypeptide(L)'
;MRLCVNIDHIAYLRETRKINDPDPLEAIFIAKRAGADQITIHLREDRRHIHDSDLYRIAESSFLPLNVECCSEIDMLHLVSKVKPHRVTLVPEKRDEVTTEGGLRLSQTLLESLKILRDNEIQIALFIDPNIESIEKSAEFAETLKVPIAVELHTGKYANISLMLNSNLSRTHNSIQDLNLDRKALQTMLTQELQNLKEITQHALHANLKVYAGHGLNYVNVKDIVNMQGIEELNIGQSIIARSIFVGLEQAIKDMKELIG
;
A
#
# COMPACT_ATOMS: atom_id res chain seq x y z
N MET A 1 -0.90 -14.63 -7.08
CA MET A 1 -0.69 -13.25 -6.56
C MET A 1 -1.18 -13.17 -5.12
N ARG A 2 -0.40 -12.58 -4.19
CA ARG A 2 -0.86 -12.39 -2.80
C ARG A 2 -1.71 -11.13 -2.68
N LEU A 3 -2.75 -11.16 -1.85
CA LEU A 3 -3.59 -10.02 -1.49
C LEU A 3 -3.29 -9.58 -0.07
N CYS A 4 -2.73 -8.40 0.10
CA CYS A 4 -2.63 -7.71 1.36
C CYS A 4 -3.80 -6.72 1.49
N VAL A 5 -4.65 -6.94 2.49
CA VAL A 5 -5.84 -6.09 2.68
C VAL A 5 -5.53 -4.99 3.67
N ASN A 6 -5.48 -3.74 3.18
CA ASN A 6 -5.38 -2.58 4.06
C ASN A 6 -6.76 -2.26 4.64
N ILE A 7 -6.84 -2.22 5.98
CA ILE A 7 -8.10 -2.05 6.73
C ILE A 7 -8.28 -0.65 7.33
N ASP A 8 -7.42 0.29 7.02
CA ASP A 8 -7.45 1.66 7.59
C ASP A 8 -8.80 2.35 7.44
N HIS A 9 -9.47 2.16 6.29
CA HIS A 9 -10.74 2.83 6.01
C HIS A 9 -11.88 2.37 6.94
N ILE A 10 -11.75 1.23 7.62
CA ILE A 10 -12.66 0.83 8.71
C ILE A 10 -12.45 1.75 9.91
N ALA A 11 -11.18 2.03 10.25
CA ALA A 11 -10.87 2.98 11.31
C ALA A 11 -11.31 4.42 10.94
N TYR A 12 -11.20 4.83 9.66
CA TYR A 12 -11.77 6.10 9.22
C TYR A 12 -13.27 6.20 9.48
N LEU A 13 -14.04 5.14 9.22
CA LEU A 13 -15.48 5.12 9.54
C LEU A 13 -15.72 5.29 11.04
N ARG A 14 -14.95 4.61 11.89
CA ARG A 14 -14.96 4.77 13.34
C ARG A 14 -14.73 6.23 13.76
N GLU A 15 -13.73 6.86 13.17
CA GLU A 15 -13.33 8.24 13.52
C GLU A 15 -14.37 9.29 13.09
N THR A 16 -15.28 8.99 12.16
CA THR A 16 -16.36 9.90 11.80
C THR A 16 -17.31 10.21 12.98
N ARG A 17 -17.43 9.28 13.94
CA ARG A 17 -18.27 9.41 15.14
C ARG A 17 -17.48 9.38 16.44
N LYS A 18 -16.17 9.06 16.39
CA LYS A 18 -15.28 8.89 17.56
C LYS A 18 -15.85 7.91 18.61
N ILE A 19 -16.34 6.79 18.14
CA ILE A 19 -16.83 5.66 18.94
C ILE A 19 -16.02 4.41 18.59
N ASN A 20 -16.22 3.29 19.31
CA ASN A 20 -15.44 2.07 19.08
C ASN A 20 -16.02 1.16 17.96
N ASP A 21 -16.89 1.67 17.10
CA ASP A 21 -17.57 0.92 16.06
C ASP A 21 -17.54 1.70 14.72
N PRO A 22 -17.15 1.04 13.60
CA PRO A 22 -16.65 -0.33 13.50
C PRO A 22 -15.23 -0.51 14.07
N ASP A 23 -14.97 -1.67 14.70
CA ASP A 23 -13.65 -1.99 15.22
C ASP A 23 -12.76 -2.62 14.13
N PRO A 24 -11.59 -2.03 13.77
CA PRO A 24 -10.68 -2.61 12.80
C PRO A 24 -10.23 -4.04 13.15
N LEU A 25 -10.22 -4.40 14.44
CA LEU A 25 -9.86 -5.75 14.88
C LEU A 25 -10.81 -6.82 14.32
N GLU A 26 -12.09 -6.52 14.19
CA GLU A 26 -13.05 -7.48 13.62
C GLU A 26 -12.74 -7.84 12.16
N ALA A 27 -12.21 -6.87 11.41
CA ALA A 27 -11.90 -7.04 10.00
C ALA A 27 -10.82 -8.09 9.74
N ILE A 28 -9.85 -8.27 10.65
CA ILE A 28 -8.77 -9.25 10.42
C ILE A 28 -9.29 -10.69 10.38
N PHE A 29 -10.30 -11.01 11.18
CA PHE A 29 -10.92 -12.35 11.18
C PHE A 29 -11.76 -12.58 9.92
N ILE A 30 -12.46 -11.56 9.46
CA ILE A 30 -13.22 -11.60 8.20
C ILE A 30 -12.25 -11.74 7.03
N ALA A 31 -11.18 -10.95 6.98
CA ALA A 31 -10.19 -11.00 5.92
C ALA A 31 -9.52 -12.38 5.83
N LYS A 32 -9.18 -13.00 6.97
CA LYS A 32 -8.66 -14.38 7.00
C LYS A 32 -9.65 -15.38 6.38
N ARG A 33 -10.92 -15.34 6.78
CA ARG A 33 -11.94 -16.25 6.22
C ARG A 33 -12.16 -16.04 4.72
N ALA A 34 -12.02 -14.80 4.26
CA ALA A 34 -12.19 -14.44 2.87
C ALA A 34 -10.97 -14.78 1.97
N GLY A 35 -9.86 -15.27 2.57
CA GLY A 35 -8.68 -15.70 1.83
C GLY A 35 -7.65 -14.59 1.57
N ALA A 36 -7.66 -13.50 2.35
CA ALA A 36 -6.56 -12.55 2.36
C ALA A 36 -5.26 -13.25 2.83
N ASP A 37 -4.14 -12.85 2.25
CA ASP A 37 -2.82 -13.43 2.57
C ASP A 37 -2.10 -12.64 3.67
N GLN A 38 -2.44 -11.36 3.84
CA GLN A 38 -1.83 -10.45 4.80
C GLN A 38 -2.78 -9.29 5.14
N ILE A 39 -2.58 -8.67 6.29
CA ILE A 39 -3.27 -7.44 6.71
C ILE A 39 -2.27 -6.28 6.66
N THR A 40 -2.71 -5.13 6.18
CA THR A 40 -2.00 -3.86 6.31
C THR A 40 -2.79 -2.89 7.17
N ILE A 41 -2.09 -2.20 8.05
CA ILE A 41 -2.55 -1.00 8.76
C ILE A 41 -1.50 0.11 8.62
N HIS A 42 -1.96 1.35 8.49
CA HIS A 42 -1.08 2.51 8.48
C HIS A 42 -1.18 3.26 9.80
N LEU A 43 -0.14 3.14 10.63
CA LEU A 43 -0.02 3.90 11.86
C LEU A 43 0.61 5.27 11.55
N ARG A 44 -0.23 6.25 11.24
CA ARG A 44 0.23 7.61 10.95
C ARG A 44 0.74 8.33 12.20
N GLU A 45 1.66 9.28 12.01
CA GLU A 45 2.19 10.13 13.09
C GLU A 45 1.06 10.85 13.84
N ASP A 46 0.04 11.33 13.14
CA ASP A 46 -1.08 12.08 13.71
C ASP A 46 -2.23 11.19 14.26
N ARG A 47 -2.14 9.87 14.13
CA ARG A 47 -3.14 8.91 14.63
C ARG A 47 -4.57 9.20 14.17
N ARG A 48 -4.76 9.79 12.97
CA ARG A 48 -6.09 10.21 12.50
C ARG A 48 -7.09 9.07 12.28
N HIS A 49 -6.64 7.83 12.24
CA HIS A 49 -7.50 6.65 12.05
C HIS A 49 -7.04 5.45 12.89
N ILE A 50 -5.93 4.81 12.58
CA ILE A 50 -5.33 3.73 13.39
C ILE A 50 -4.64 4.36 14.59
N HIS A 51 -4.96 3.85 15.78
CA HIS A 51 -4.38 4.25 17.04
C HIS A 51 -3.37 3.22 17.56
N ASP A 52 -2.52 3.61 18.52
CA ASP A 52 -1.55 2.69 19.13
C ASP A 52 -2.25 1.46 19.73
N SER A 53 -3.45 1.65 20.33
CA SER A 53 -4.24 0.54 20.86
C SER A 53 -4.68 -0.45 19.79
N ASP A 54 -5.00 0.02 18.57
CA ASP A 54 -5.33 -0.85 17.45
C ASP A 54 -4.12 -1.66 17.02
N LEU A 55 -2.95 -1.03 16.92
CA LEU A 55 -1.70 -1.70 16.59
C LEU A 55 -1.42 -2.88 17.53
N TYR A 56 -1.49 -2.66 18.85
CA TYR A 56 -1.23 -3.72 19.82
C TYR A 56 -2.26 -4.85 19.75
N ARG A 57 -3.55 -4.51 19.69
CA ARG A 57 -4.65 -5.48 19.63
C ARG A 57 -4.61 -6.32 18.35
N ILE A 58 -4.35 -5.68 17.21
CA ILE A 58 -4.26 -6.36 15.92
C ILE A 58 -3.01 -7.25 15.87
N ALA A 59 -1.86 -6.77 16.33
CA ALA A 59 -0.62 -7.54 16.34
C ALA A 59 -0.73 -8.80 17.23
N GLU A 60 -1.39 -8.69 18.39
CA GLU A 60 -1.61 -9.81 19.29
C GLU A 60 -2.62 -10.83 18.74
N SER A 61 -3.63 -10.37 18.01
CA SER A 61 -4.77 -11.20 17.62
C SER A 61 -4.70 -11.73 16.19
N SER A 62 -3.84 -11.16 15.33
CA SER A 62 -3.81 -11.53 13.91
C SER A 62 -3.17 -12.89 13.69
N PHE A 63 -3.90 -13.78 13.00
CA PHE A 63 -3.36 -15.02 12.45
C PHE A 63 -2.76 -14.86 11.05
N LEU A 64 -2.98 -13.71 10.41
CA LEU A 64 -2.33 -13.35 9.16
C LEU A 64 -1.07 -12.54 9.47
N PRO A 65 -0.05 -12.61 8.59
CA PRO A 65 1.07 -11.70 8.67
C PRO A 65 0.57 -10.25 8.72
N LEU A 66 1.16 -9.43 9.59
CA LEU A 66 0.83 -8.00 9.72
C LEU A 66 1.90 -7.17 9.04
N ASN A 67 1.49 -6.33 8.11
CA ASN A 67 2.29 -5.23 7.57
C ASN A 67 1.86 -3.93 8.25
N VAL A 68 2.81 -3.18 8.79
CA VAL A 68 2.56 -1.86 9.36
C VAL A 68 3.20 -0.81 8.45
N GLU A 69 2.37 0.05 7.87
CA GLU A 69 2.84 1.25 7.21
C GLU A 69 3.08 2.35 8.24
N CYS A 70 4.20 3.05 8.15
CA CYS A 70 4.51 4.19 9.00
C CYS A 70 5.58 5.10 8.38
N CYS A 71 5.74 6.30 8.95
CA CYS A 71 6.85 7.18 8.60
C CYS A 71 8.19 6.64 9.11
N SER A 72 9.29 7.24 8.64
CA SER A 72 10.66 6.85 9.00
C SER A 72 11.18 7.48 10.30
N GLU A 73 10.32 8.14 11.07
CA GLU A 73 10.71 8.75 12.34
C GLU A 73 11.12 7.70 13.38
N ILE A 74 12.22 7.95 14.07
CA ILE A 74 12.85 6.98 14.99
C ILE A 74 11.90 6.53 16.10
N ASP A 75 11.15 7.46 16.69
CA ASP A 75 10.20 7.15 17.77
C ASP A 75 9.04 6.27 17.26
N MET A 76 8.59 6.51 16.04
CA MET A 76 7.58 5.67 15.38
C MET A 76 8.09 4.25 15.19
N LEU A 77 9.33 4.10 14.69
CA LEU A 77 9.93 2.80 14.46
C LEU A 77 10.17 2.03 15.77
N HIS A 78 10.60 2.70 16.84
CA HIS A 78 10.68 2.08 18.15
C HIS A 78 9.33 1.62 18.69
N LEU A 79 8.25 2.40 18.45
CA LEU A 79 6.91 2.00 18.84
C LEU A 79 6.45 0.76 18.05
N VAL A 80 6.55 0.78 16.73
CA VAL A 80 6.13 -0.32 15.87
C VAL A 80 6.96 -1.58 16.14
N SER A 81 8.27 -1.43 16.39
CA SER A 81 9.14 -2.58 16.68
C SER A 81 8.79 -3.34 17.95
N LYS A 82 8.07 -2.72 18.90
CA LYS A 82 7.63 -3.40 20.15
C LYS A 82 6.66 -4.55 19.88
N VAL A 83 5.84 -4.43 18.84
CA VAL A 83 4.86 -5.47 18.46
C VAL A 83 5.42 -6.50 17.48
N LYS A 84 6.63 -6.28 16.95
CA LYS A 84 7.32 -7.15 16.00
C LYS A 84 6.41 -7.60 14.84
N PRO A 85 5.87 -6.66 14.03
CA PRO A 85 5.04 -7.03 12.90
C PRO A 85 5.86 -7.87 11.91
N HIS A 86 5.18 -8.62 11.05
CA HIS A 86 5.85 -9.40 10.02
C HIS A 86 6.67 -8.52 9.07
N ARG A 87 6.14 -7.32 8.75
CA ARG A 87 6.79 -6.35 7.87
C ARG A 87 6.46 -4.93 8.31
N VAL A 88 7.38 -4.03 8.06
CA VAL A 88 7.15 -2.58 8.07
C VAL A 88 7.37 -2.06 6.66
N THR A 89 6.38 -1.34 6.14
CA THR A 89 6.48 -0.58 4.89
C THR A 89 6.66 0.88 5.24
N LEU A 90 7.82 1.45 4.91
CA LEU A 90 8.05 2.88 5.13
C LEU A 90 7.37 3.69 4.02
N VAL A 91 6.55 4.65 4.44
CA VAL A 91 5.78 5.53 3.55
C VAL A 91 6.08 7.00 3.88
N PRO A 92 5.98 7.92 2.91
CA PRO A 92 6.03 9.35 3.22
C PRO A 92 4.76 9.76 3.93
N GLU A 93 4.88 10.69 4.89
CA GLU A 93 3.73 11.30 5.54
C GLU A 93 3.84 12.82 5.51
N LYS A 94 2.78 13.46 5.02
CA LYS A 94 2.56 14.89 5.15
C LYS A 94 1.22 15.11 5.85
N ARG A 95 1.20 16.03 6.81
CA ARG A 95 0.01 16.28 7.64
C ARG A 95 -1.20 16.73 6.84
N ASP A 96 -0.98 17.47 5.76
CA ASP A 96 -2.04 18.07 4.94
C ASP A 96 -2.61 17.11 3.88
N GLU A 97 -1.97 15.95 3.65
CA GLU A 97 -2.45 14.96 2.69
C GLU A 97 -3.55 14.09 3.30
N VAL A 98 -4.62 13.84 2.55
CA VAL A 98 -5.70 12.93 2.95
C VAL A 98 -5.20 11.48 2.90
N THR A 99 -4.44 11.15 1.85
CA THR A 99 -3.77 9.86 1.65
C THR A 99 -2.31 10.12 1.26
N THR A 100 -1.48 9.06 1.26
CA THR A 100 -0.09 9.15 0.80
C THR A 100 -0.05 9.51 -0.69
N GLU A 101 0.57 10.62 -1.03
CA GLU A 101 0.80 11.08 -2.40
C GLU A 101 2.30 11.02 -2.72
N GLY A 102 2.65 10.23 -3.74
CA GLY A 102 4.04 9.99 -4.14
C GLY A 102 4.78 8.98 -3.27
N GLY A 103 5.96 8.58 -3.72
CA GLY A 103 6.82 7.61 -3.04
C GLY A 103 7.71 8.24 -1.96
N LEU A 104 8.25 7.39 -1.10
CA LEU A 104 9.21 7.76 -0.06
C LEU A 104 10.48 8.35 -0.67
N ARG A 105 10.95 9.47 -0.12
CA ARG A 105 12.24 10.06 -0.51
C ARG A 105 13.39 9.25 0.12
N LEU A 106 14.15 8.56 -0.71
CA LEU A 106 15.26 7.72 -0.29
C LEU A 106 16.53 8.56 -0.06
N SER A 107 16.68 9.09 1.14
CA SER A 107 17.87 9.84 1.56
C SER A 107 18.80 8.97 2.41
N GLN A 108 20.07 9.37 2.52
CA GLN A 108 21.04 8.65 3.36
C GLN A 108 20.62 8.60 4.84
N THR A 109 19.85 9.58 5.31
CA THR A 109 19.34 9.61 6.69
C THR A 109 18.35 8.47 6.96
N LEU A 110 17.68 7.94 5.92
CA LEU A 110 16.78 6.80 6.05
C LEU A 110 17.50 5.53 6.54
N LEU A 111 18.79 5.42 6.28
CA LEU A 111 19.57 4.24 6.66
C LEU A 111 19.55 3.96 8.18
N GLU A 112 19.53 5.00 9.00
CA GLU A 112 19.43 4.85 10.46
C GLU A 112 18.08 4.24 10.86
N SER A 113 17.00 4.69 10.22
CA SER A 113 15.66 4.13 10.42
C SER A 113 15.59 2.66 10.01
N LEU A 114 16.19 2.31 8.86
CA LEU A 114 16.23 0.93 8.37
C LEU A 114 17.05 -0.01 9.28
N LYS A 115 18.12 0.50 9.93
CA LYS A 115 18.89 -0.27 10.91
C LYS A 115 18.03 -0.69 12.10
N ILE A 116 17.14 0.17 12.59
CA ILE A 116 16.22 -0.16 13.68
C ILE A 116 15.35 -1.38 13.31
N LEU A 117 14.80 -1.40 12.11
CA LEU A 117 13.97 -2.51 11.64
C LEU A 117 14.78 -3.79 11.47
N ARG A 118 15.97 -3.70 10.86
CA ARG A 118 16.91 -4.82 10.72
C ARG A 118 17.27 -5.43 12.08
N ASP A 119 17.63 -4.59 13.06
CA ASP A 119 18.11 -5.02 14.37
C ASP A 119 16.97 -5.65 15.21
N ASN A 120 15.72 -5.38 14.86
CA ASN A 120 14.54 -6.04 15.42
C ASN A 120 14.06 -7.23 14.57
N GLU A 121 14.78 -7.62 13.51
CA GLU A 121 14.46 -8.75 12.62
C GLU A 121 13.10 -8.59 11.90
N ILE A 122 12.70 -7.35 11.62
CA ILE A 122 11.45 -7.01 10.92
C ILE A 122 11.73 -6.90 9.42
N GLN A 123 10.90 -7.53 8.58
CA GLN A 123 11.02 -7.38 7.13
C GLN A 123 10.76 -5.93 6.72
N ILE A 124 11.55 -5.45 5.77
CA ILE A 124 11.52 -4.06 5.32
C ILE A 124 10.92 -3.97 3.92
N ALA A 125 9.96 -3.08 3.75
CA ALA A 125 9.49 -2.63 2.44
C ALA A 125 9.56 -1.11 2.35
N LEU A 126 9.79 -0.59 1.14
CA LEU A 126 9.84 0.85 0.85
C LEU A 126 8.76 1.17 -0.19
N PHE A 127 7.85 2.05 0.16
CA PHE A 127 6.83 2.56 -0.76
C PHE A 127 7.46 3.64 -1.64
N ILE A 128 7.64 3.37 -2.93
CA ILE A 128 8.46 4.20 -3.83
C ILE A 128 7.73 4.55 -5.12
N ASP A 129 8.10 5.68 -5.70
CA ASP A 129 7.71 5.99 -7.07
C ASP A 129 8.39 5.03 -8.04
N PRO A 130 7.69 4.59 -9.10
CA PRO A 130 8.22 3.64 -10.07
C PRO A 130 9.23 4.28 -11.03
N ASN A 131 10.45 4.50 -10.55
CA ASN A 131 11.58 5.03 -11.31
C ASN A 131 12.90 4.32 -10.96
N ILE A 132 13.87 4.42 -11.85
CA ILE A 132 15.16 3.73 -11.74
C ILE A 132 15.94 4.18 -10.49
N GLU A 133 15.98 5.48 -10.21
CA GLU A 133 16.72 6.02 -9.06
C GLU A 133 16.23 5.42 -7.74
N SER A 134 14.91 5.27 -7.56
CA SER A 134 14.32 4.67 -6.36
C SER A 134 14.69 3.19 -6.22
N ILE A 135 14.76 2.45 -7.33
CA ILE A 135 15.17 1.04 -7.33
C ILE A 135 16.65 0.92 -6.96
N GLU A 136 17.52 1.69 -7.60
CA GLU A 136 18.97 1.65 -7.36
C GLU A 136 19.30 1.99 -5.89
N LYS A 137 18.66 3.02 -5.33
CA LYS A 137 18.84 3.37 -3.92
C LYS A 137 18.30 2.30 -2.97
N SER A 138 17.17 1.67 -3.30
CA SER A 138 16.64 0.57 -2.49
C SER A 138 17.59 -0.63 -2.49
N ALA A 139 18.20 -0.93 -3.62
CA ALA A 139 19.22 -1.98 -3.74
C ALA A 139 20.51 -1.64 -2.95
N GLU A 140 20.98 -0.39 -3.01
CA GLU A 140 22.09 0.10 -2.21
C GLU A 140 21.83 -0.09 -0.70
N PHE A 141 20.62 0.20 -0.24
CA PHE A 141 20.25 -0.04 1.17
C PHE A 141 20.23 -1.52 1.52
N ALA A 142 19.70 -2.38 0.65
CA ALA A 142 19.69 -3.83 0.87
C ALA A 142 21.12 -4.38 1.00
N GLU A 143 22.04 -3.95 0.13
CA GLU A 143 23.45 -4.35 0.16
C GLU A 143 24.14 -3.84 1.44
N THR A 144 23.94 -2.56 1.78
CA THR A 144 24.55 -1.93 2.97
C THR A 144 24.10 -2.61 4.27
N LEU A 145 22.81 -2.92 4.37
CA LEU A 145 22.21 -3.54 5.55
C LEU A 145 22.40 -5.06 5.58
N LYS A 146 22.74 -5.67 4.45
CA LYS A 146 22.84 -7.14 4.25
C LYS A 146 21.56 -7.89 4.61
N VAL A 147 20.41 -7.29 4.28
CA VAL A 147 19.08 -7.89 4.45
C VAL A 147 18.25 -7.71 3.18
N PRO A 148 17.35 -8.64 2.88
CA PRO A 148 16.39 -8.44 1.78
C PRO A 148 15.51 -7.21 2.05
N ILE A 149 15.34 -6.38 1.03
CA ILE A 149 14.38 -5.28 1.02
C ILE A 149 13.34 -5.54 -0.07
N ALA A 150 12.09 -5.25 0.22
CA ALA A 150 11.04 -5.20 -0.78
C ALA A 150 10.78 -3.74 -1.19
N VAL A 151 10.30 -3.56 -2.41
CA VAL A 151 9.77 -2.29 -2.88
C VAL A 151 8.29 -2.44 -3.18
N GLU A 152 7.49 -1.49 -2.73
CA GLU A 152 6.10 -1.36 -3.11
C GLU A 152 5.98 -0.19 -4.10
N LEU A 153 5.67 -0.51 -5.36
CA LEU A 153 5.53 0.48 -6.42
C LEU A 153 4.23 1.27 -6.25
N HIS A 154 4.35 2.58 -6.18
CA HIS A 154 3.22 3.50 -6.14
C HIS A 154 2.44 3.50 -7.46
N THR A 155 1.26 2.89 -7.49
CA THR A 155 0.42 2.79 -8.69
C THR A 155 -0.60 3.92 -8.85
N GLY A 156 -0.51 4.98 -8.05
CA GLY A 156 -1.50 6.07 -8.04
C GLY A 156 -1.66 6.79 -9.36
N LYS A 157 -0.57 7.08 -10.07
CA LYS A 157 -0.63 7.71 -11.40
C LYS A 157 -1.39 6.82 -12.40
N TYR A 158 -1.08 5.53 -12.45
CA TYR A 158 -1.82 4.54 -13.24
C TYR A 158 -3.31 4.52 -12.87
N ALA A 159 -3.60 4.45 -11.57
CA ALA A 159 -4.97 4.40 -11.05
C ALA A 159 -5.78 5.66 -11.42
N ASN A 160 -5.18 6.84 -11.29
CA ASN A 160 -5.80 8.12 -11.63
C ASN A 160 -6.13 8.20 -13.13
N ILE A 161 -5.20 7.83 -14.00
CA ILE A 161 -5.46 7.79 -15.46
C ILE A 161 -6.57 6.79 -15.77
N SER A 162 -6.56 5.62 -15.16
CA SER A 162 -7.61 4.61 -15.33
C SER A 162 -8.98 5.11 -14.89
N LEU A 163 -9.07 5.83 -13.77
CA LEU A 163 -10.32 6.44 -13.28
C LEU A 163 -10.84 7.51 -14.25
N MET A 164 -9.98 8.38 -14.76
CA MET A 164 -10.37 9.41 -15.75
C MET A 164 -10.89 8.80 -17.06
N LEU A 165 -10.35 7.63 -17.45
CA LEU A 165 -10.78 6.93 -18.67
C LEU A 165 -12.06 6.12 -18.52
N ASN A 166 -12.24 5.44 -17.37
CA ASN A 166 -13.22 4.37 -17.20
C ASN A 166 -14.39 4.75 -16.26
N SER A 167 -14.41 6.00 -15.77
CA SER A 167 -15.51 6.51 -14.94
C SER A 167 -16.00 7.87 -15.45
N ASN A 168 -16.98 8.43 -14.75
CA ASN A 168 -17.45 9.79 -15.02
C ASN A 168 -16.66 10.87 -14.24
N LEU A 169 -15.56 10.50 -13.62
CA LEU A 169 -14.76 11.39 -12.75
C LEU A 169 -14.38 12.70 -13.45
N SER A 170 -13.99 12.62 -14.73
CA SER A 170 -13.65 13.79 -15.55
C SER A 170 -14.78 14.84 -15.68
N ARG A 171 -16.02 14.47 -15.36
CA ARG A 171 -17.21 15.34 -15.45
C ARG A 171 -17.71 15.79 -14.07
N THR A 172 -16.98 15.48 -13.00
CA THR A 172 -17.36 15.81 -11.63
C THR A 172 -16.47 16.92 -11.07
N HIS A 173 -16.86 17.47 -9.92
CA HIS A 173 -16.04 18.45 -9.19
C HIS A 173 -14.74 17.84 -8.62
N ASN A 174 -14.64 16.50 -8.59
CA ASN A 174 -13.43 15.78 -8.19
C ASN A 174 -12.53 15.44 -9.38
N SER A 175 -12.78 16.01 -10.57
CA SER A 175 -11.93 15.79 -11.75
C SER A 175 -10.49 16.16 -11.47
N ILE A 176 -9.56 15.31 -11.89
CA ILE A 176 -8.13 15.54 -11.71
C ILE A 176 -7.68 16.51 -12.81
N GLN A 177 -7.34 17.73 -12.41
CA GLN A 177 -7.06 18.85 -13.32
C GLN A 177 -5.97 18.51 -14.35
N ASP A 178 -4.85 17.95 -13.91
CA ASP A 178 -3.71 17.59 -14.76
C ASP A 178 -4.01 16.46 -15.74
N LEU A 179 -5.09 15.72 -15.53
CA LEU A 179 -5.58 14.64 -16.39
C LEU A 179 -6.86 15.02 -17.17
N ASN A 180 -7.22 16.30 -17.20
CA ASN A 180 -8.36 16.78 -17.98
C ASN A 180 -8.00 16.87 -19.48
N LEU A 181 -7.70 15.73 -20.06
CA LEU A 181 -7.24 15.54 -21.43
C LEU A 181 -8.28 14.77 -22.27
N ASP A 182 -8.10 14.75 -23.57
CA ASP A 182 -8.94 13.92 -24.43
C ASP A 182 -8.68 12.41 -24.20
N ARG A 183 -9.64 11.59 -24.60
CA ARG A 183 -9.58 10.13 -24.38
C ARG A 183 -8.36 9.48 -25.03
N LYS A 184 -7.90 9.98 -26.18
CA LYS A 184 -6.75 9.43 -26.89
C LYS A 184 -5.44 9.73 -26.16
N ALA A 185 -5.29 10.94 -25.65
CA ALA A 185 -4.15 11.33 -24.84
C ALA A 185 -4.09 10.49 -23.54
N LEU A 186 -5.20 10.34 -22.82
CA LEU A 186 -5.27 9.51 -21.63
C LEU A 186 -4.95 8.04 -21.93
N GLN A 187 -5.42 7.49 -23.05
CA GLN A 187 -5.10 6.12 -23.45
C GLN A 187 -3.60 5.94 -23.74
N THR A 188 -2.97 6.93 -24.37
CA THR A 188 -1.53 6.93 -24.61
C THR A 188 -0.76 6.97 -23.29
N MET A 189 -1.16 7.85 -22.37
CA MET A 189 -0.55 7.94 -21.04
C MET A 189 -0.71 6.64 -20.24
N LEU A 190 -1.89 6.00 -20.32
CA LEU A 190 -2.11 4.71 -19.65
C LEU A 190 -1.16 3.63 -20.16
N THR A 191 -1.01 3.54 -21.48
CA THR A 191 -0.10 2.57 -22.10
C THR A 191 1.35 2.83 -21.69
N GLN A 192 1.77 4.09 -21.68
CA GLN A 192 3.13 4.47 -21.24
C GLN A 192 3.37 4.13 -19.78
N GLU A 193 2.39 4.39 -18.90
CA GLU A 193 2.52 4.11 -17.48
C GLU A 193 2.57 2.60 -17.19
N LEU A 194 1.76 1.80 -17.87
CA LEU A 194 1.83 0.33 -17.77
C LEU A 194 3.18 -0.20 -18.25
N GLN A 195 3.72 0.36 -19.33
CA GLN A 195 5.04 -0.02 -19.82
C GLN A 195 6.13 0.36 -18.82
N ASN A 196 6.06 1.57 -18.25
CA ASN A 196 6.98 2.01 -17.19
C ASN A 196 6.95 1.08 -15.98
N LEU A 197 5.76 0.77 -15.44
CA LEU A 197 5.61 -0.14 -14.30
C LEU A 197 6.23 -1.51 -14.60
N LYS A 198 6.03 -2.03 -15.82
CA LYS A 198 6.62 -3.30 -16.24
C LYS A 198 8.17 -3.24 -16.29
N GLU A 199 8.72 -2.19 -16.87
CA GLU A 199 10.19 -2.02 -16.99
C GLU A 199 10.83 -1.86 -15.61
N ILE A 200 10.24 -1.03 -14.74
CA ILE A 200 10.72 -0.83 -13.38
C ILE A 200 10.60 -2.11 -12.54
N THR A 201 9.53 -2.90 -12.71
CA THR A 201 9.41 -4.20 -12.06
C THR A 201 10.56 -5.12 -12.47
N GLN A 202 10.90 -5.20 -13.76
CA GLN A 202 12.01 -6.02 -14.22
C GLN A 202 13.37 -5.50 -13.70
N HIS A 203 13.56 -4.18 -13.65
CA HIS A 203 14.76 -3.58 -13.09
C HIS A 203 14.93 -3.91 -11.60
N ALA A 204 13.86 -3.85 -10.82
CA ALA A 204 13.86 -4.23 -9.41
C ALA A 204 14.22 -5.71 -9.19
N LEU A 205 13.67 -6.61 -10.02
CA LEU A 205 14.00 -8.03 -9.96
C LEU A 205 15.50 -8.30 -10.28
N HIS A 206 16.06 -7.61 -11.29
CA HIS A 206 17.49 -7.72 -11.60
C HIS A 206 18.37 -7.17 -10.46
N ALA A 207 17.87 -6.22 -9.68
CA ALA A 207 18.51 -5.70 -8.47
C ALA A 207 18.27 -6.59 -7.22
N ASN A 208 17.69 -7.79 -7.37
CA ASN A 208 17.35 -8.73 -6.30
C ASN A 208 16.37 -8.17 -5.24
N LEU A 209 15.51 -7.24 -5.62
CA LEU A 209 14.45 -6.73 -4.78
C LEU A 209 13.16 -7.53 -4.99
N LYS A 210 12.38 -7.72 -3.92
CA LYS A 210 10.99 -8.18 -4.03
C LYS A 210 10.11 -7.01 -4.45
N VAL A 211 9.14 -7.28 -5.32
CA VAL A 211 8.26 -6.23 -5.84
C VAL A 211 6.82 -6.46 -5.43
N TYR A 212 6.25 -5.45 -4.81
CA TYR A 212 4.84 -5.31 -4.48
C TYR A 212 4.27 -4.10 -5.22
N ALA A 213 2.95 -3.97 -5.25
CA ALA A 213 2.30 -2.80 -5.83
C ALA A 213 1.07 -2.40 -5.01
N GLY A 214 0.83 -1.11 -4.90
CA GLY A 214 -0.27 -0.59 -4.11
C GLY A 214 -0.63 0.84 -4.47
N HIS A 215 -1.68 1.33 -3.84
CA HIS A 215 -2.27 2.65 -3.98
C HIS A 215 -3.13 2.82 -5.24
N GLY A 216 -4.44 2.98 -5.03
CA GLY A 216 -5.43 3.28 -6.08
C GLY A 216 -5.91 2.08 -6.88
N LEU A 217 -5.45 0.85 -6.57
CA LEU A 217 -5.93 -0.35 -7.22
C LEU A 217 -7.38 -0.66 -6.83
N ASN A 218 -8.16 -1.12 -7.80
CA ASN A 218 -9.58 -1.42 -7.65
C ASN A 218 -10.03 -2.55 -8.59
N TYR A 219 -11.30 -2.93 -8.53
CA TYR A 219 -11.89 -4.03 -9.31
C TYR A 219 -11.86 -3.82 -10.83
N VAL A 220 -11.63 -2.59 -11.29
CA VAL A 220 -11.58 -2.26 -12.73
C VAL A 220 -10.15 -2.34 -13.26
N ASN A 221 -9.19 -1.81 -12.48
CA ASN A 221 -7.82 -1.60 -12.95
C ASN A 221 -6.82 -2.67 -12.46
N VAL A 222 -7.18 -3.51 -11.51
CA VAL A 222 -6.24 -4.48 -10.90
C VAL A 222 -5.70 -5.51 -11.91
N LYS A 223 -6.47 -5.89 -12.91
CA LYS A 223 -6.10 -6.95 -13.88
C LYS A 223 -4.83 -6.66 -14.67
N ASP A 224 -4.61 -5.40 -15.05
CA ASP A 224 -3.40 -5.03 -15.80
C ASP A 224 -2.14 -5.22 -14.95
N ILE A 225 -2.24 -4.95 -13.65
CA ILE A 225 -1.13 -5.14 -12.70
C ILE A 225 -0.90 -6.62 -12.39
N VAL A 226 -1.97 -7.41 -12.24
CA VAL A 226 -1.88 -8.87 -12.01
C VAL A 226 -1.14 -9.58 -13.15
N ASN A 227 -1.31 -9.09 -14.37
CA ASN A 227 -0.64 -9.66 -15.55
C ASN A 227 0.86 -9.30 -15.65
N MET A 228 1.38 -8.45 -14.76
CA MET A 228 2.80 -8.11 -14.72
C MET A 228 3.60 -9.18 -13.97
N GLN A 229 4.47 -9.88 -14.69
CA GLN A 229 5.35 -10.87 -14.07
C GLN A 229 6.35 -10.19 -13.14
N GLY A 230 6.49 -10.72 -11.92
CA GLY A 230 7.45 -10.26 -10.94
C GLY A 230 6.85 -9.47 -9.78
N ILE A 231 5.62 -8.97 -9.90
CA ILE A 231 4.89 -8.44 -8.75
C ILE A 231 4.35 -9.62 -7.95
N GLU A 232 4.72 -9.71 -6.67
CA GLU A 232 4.36 -10.83 -5.80
C GLU A 232 3.09 -10.57 -4.98
N GLU A 233 2.82 -9.29 -4.66
CA GLU A 233 1.77 -8.88 -3.71
C GLU A 233 1.13 -7.57 -4.12
N LEU A 234 -0.17 -7.45 -3.86
CA LEU A 234 -0.94 -6.23 -4.04
C LEU A 234 -1.47 -5.75 -2.68
N ASN A 235 -1.19 -4.48 -2.34
CA ASN A 235 -1.75 -3.79 -1.19
C ASN A 235 -2.99 -3.00 -1.63
N ILE A 236 -4.19 -3.44 -1.18
CA ILE A 236 -5.46 -2.86 -1.60
C ILE A 236 -6.34 -2.61 -0.37
N GLY A 237 -6.79 -1.38 -0.20
CA GLY A 237 -7.63 -0.97 0.94
C GLY A 237 -8.92 -0.30 0.51
N GLN A 238 -8.86 0.94 0.09
CA GLN A 238 -10.02 1.81 -0.13
C GLN A 238 -11.10 1.15 -0.99
N SER A 239 -10.75 0.56 -2.12
CA SER A 239 -11.73 -0.04 -3.04
C SER A 239 -12.43 -1.27 -2.44
N ILE A 240 -11.73 -2.08 -1.64
CA ILE A 240 -12.31 -3.23 -0.93
C ILE A 240 -13.30 -2.73 0.12
N ILE A 241 -12.91 -1.74 0.93
CA ILE A 241 -13.79 -1.20 1.97
C ILE A 241 -14.99 -0.48 1.36
N ALA A 242 -14.81 0.31 0.30
CA ALA A 242 -15.91 0.95 -0.40
C ALA A 242 -16.93 -0.06 -0.95
N ARG A 243 -16.47 -1.15 -1.56
CA ARG A 243 -17.34 -2.23 -2.05
C ARG A 243 -18.03 -2.95 -0.88
N SER A 244 -17.34 -3.12 0.24
CA SER A 244 -17.89 -3.82 1.41
C SER A 244 -19.13 -3.18 2.01
N ILE A 245 -19.34 -1.89 1.82
CA ILE A 245 -20.55 -1.17 2.23
C ILE A 245 -21.80 -1.75 1.56
N PHE A 246 -21.66 -2.27 0.34
CA PHE A 246 -22.79 -2.79 -0.43
C PHE A 246 -22.92 -4.32 -0.37
N VAL A 247 -21.81 -5.06 -0.23
CA VAL A 247 -21.82 -6.52 -0.34
C VAL A 247 -21.31 -7.23 0.92
N GLY A 248 -20.85 -6.48 1.92
CA GLY A 248 -20.16 -7.01 3.09
C GLY A 248 -18.67 -7.27 2.81
N LEU A 249 -17.84 -7.17 3.87
CA LEU A 249 -16.37 -7.22 3.76
C LEU A 249 -15.87 -8.57 3.22
N GLU A 250 -16.47 -9.68 3.69
CA GLU A 250 -16.05 -11.01 3.24
C GLU A 250 -16.24 -11.19 1.73
N GLN A 251 -17.39 -10.77 1.19
CA GLN A 251 -17.65 -10.88 -0.25
C GLN A 251 -16.74 -9.93 -1.05
N ALA A 252 -16.53 -8.70 -0.58
CA ALA A 252 -15.65 -7.76 -1.24
C ALA A 252 -14.22 -8.32 -1.39
N ILE A 253 -13.69 -8.94 -0.34
CA ILE A 253 -12.35 -9.55 -0.39
C ILE A 253 -12.34 -10.75 -1.35
N LYS A 254 -13.35 -11.63 -1.30
CA LYS A 254 -13.46 -12.78 -2.23
C LYS A 254 -13.51 -12.33 -3.69
N ASP A 255 -14.31 -11.30 -4.00
CA ASP A 255 -14.39 -10.75 -5.35
C ASP A 255 -13.02 -10.22 -5.83
N MET A 256 -12.23 -9.60 -4.94
CA MET A 256 -10.88 -9.15 -5.28
C MET A 256 -9.93 -10.33 -5.48
N LYS A 257 -10.00 -11.34 -4.62
CA LYS A 257 -9.19 -12.57 -4.76
C LYS A 257 -9.45 -13.27 -6.08
N GLU A 258 -10.69 -13.36 -6.54
CA GLU A 258 -11.03 -13.94 -7.84
C GLU A 258 -10.42 -13.18 -9.02
N LEU A 259 -10.23 -11.87 -8.88
CA LEU A 259 -9.62 -11.04 -9.94
C LEU A 259 -8.10 -11.18 -10.01
N ILE A 260 -7.46 -11.53 -8.90
CA ILE A 260 -6.00 -11.61 -8.83
C ILE A 260 -5.45 -13.04 -8.90
N GLY A 261 -6.31 -14.07 -8.84
CA GLY A 261 -5.96 -15.47 -9.02
C GLY A 261 -5.62 -16.18 -7.72
#